data_d3e6377303abd0d4c0409b5e09a22ef3
#
_entry.id   d3e6377303abd0d4c0409b5e09a22ef3
#
_cell.length_a   1.000
_cell.length_b   1.000
_cell.length_c   1.000
_cell.angle_alpha   90.00
_cell.angle_beta   90.00
_cell.angle_gamma   90.00
#
_symmetry.space_group_name_H-M   'P 1'
#
loop_
_entity.id
_entity.type
_entity.pdbx_description
1 polymer ?
#
loop_
_entity_poly.entity_id
_entity_poly.type
_entity_poly.pdbx_seq_one_letter_code
_entity_poly.pdbx_strand_id
1 'polypeptide(L)'
;MTEKELHAACIELMATADVVYLTALEGDGYPRIRAMLNLRNRAQYPDHVHLYEGHDDDFMVYISTNTSSHKRKDIEANPRIGLYFCRPAEFFGVSMVGDAEIVEDAATKEAVWGDGWEQYYPTTGRPDDPDYTVLRLFPKNVRGWYHSRTFEFALDR
;
A
#
# COMPACT_ATOMS: atom_id res chain seq x y z
N MET A 1 2.96 -10.63 24.75
CA MET A 1 2.15 -10.31 23.55
C MET A 1 1.94 -11.58 22.75
N THR A 2 0.70 -11.91 22.48
CA THR A 2 0.33 -13.05 21.65
C THR A 2 0.50 -12.70 20.16
N GLU A 3 0.51 -13.71 19.30
CA GLU A 3 0.55 -13.51 17.84
C GLU A 3 -0.66 -12.69 17.36
N LYS A 4 -1.85 -12.94 17.93
CA LYS A 4 -3.06 -12.17 17.64
C LYS A 4 -2.94 -10.70 18.02
N GLU A 5 -2.35 -10.41 19.18
CA GLU A 5 -2.11 -9.02 19.61
C GLU A 5 -1.09 -8.32 18.72
N LEU A 6 -0.05 -9.02 18.32
CA LEU A 6 0.95 -8.49 17.39
C LEU A 6 0.35 -8.23 16.01
N HIS A 7 -0.47 -9.15 15.51
CA HIS A 7 -1.22 -8.97 14.27
C HIS A 7 -2.10 -7.71 14.32
N ALA A 8 -2.87 -7.55 15.40
CA ALA A 8 -3.70 -6.36 15.60
C ALA A 8 -2.87 -5.07 15.68
N ALA A 9 -1.70 -5.11 16.32
CA ALA A 9 -0.78 -3.98 16.36
C ALA A 9 -0.26 -3.61 14.96
N CYS A 10 0.03 -4.59 14.11
CA CYS A 10 0.43 -4.34 12.72
C CYS A 10 -0.68 -3.65 11.92
N ILE A 11 -1.92 -4.11 12.02
CA ILE A 11 -3.06 -3.47 11.37
C ILE A 11 -3.26 -2.03 11.88
N GLU A 12 -3.11 -1.82 13.19
CA GLU A 12 -3.21 -0.47 13.77
C GLU A 12 -2.08 0.45 13.26
N LEU A 13 -0.86 -0.05 13.10
CA LEU A 13 0.22 0.73 12.50
C LEU A 13 -0.13 1.11 11.07
N MET A 14 -0.63 0.17 10.27
CA MET A 14 -1.04 0.43 8.89
C MET A 14 -2.15 1.49 8.81
N ALA A 15 -3.07 1.48 9.77
CA ALA A 15 -4.20 2.42 9.83
C ALA A 15 -3.82 3.81 10.37
N THR A 16 -2.61 4.01 10.88
CA THR A 16 -2.19 5.25 11.53
C THR A 16 -0.87 5.83 11.03
N ALA A 17 -0.08 5.08 10.26
CA ALA A 17 1.17 5.57 9.68
C ALA A 17 0.89 6.71 8.68
N ASP A 18 1.71 7.74 8.68
CA ASP A 18 1.52 8.93 7.84
C ASP A 18 1.63 8.60 6.34
N VAL A 19 2.56 7.75 5.99
CA VAL A 19 2.82 7.32 4.60
C VAL A 19 3.08 5.82 4.58
N VAL A 20 3.06 5.25 3.39
CA VAL A 20 3.62 3.92 3.11
C VAL A 20 4.80 4.08 2.15
N TYR A 21 5.90 3.39 2.42
CA TYR A 21 7.05 3.35 1.52
C TYR A 21 6.89 2.18 0.58
N LEU A 22 7.05 2.45 -0.71
CA LEU A 22 6.98 1.43 -1.75
C LEU A 22 8.36 1.26 -2.37
N THR A 23 8.80 0.03 -2.53
CA THR A 23 9.99 -0.31 -3.31
C THR A 23 9.62 -1.17 -4.50
N ALA A 24 10.18 -0.84 -5.66
CA ALA A 24 10.06 -1.60 -6.89
C ALA A 24 11.43 -1.66 -7.55
N LEU A 25 11.67 -2.71 -8.34
CA LEU A 25 12.91 -2.85 -9.11
C LEU A 25 12.78 -2.03 -10.40
N GLU A 26 13.78 -1.18 -10.64
CA GLU A 26 13.92 -0.47 -11.92
C GLU A 26 14.57 -1.37 -12.99
N GLY A 27 14.56 -0.91 -14.24
CA GLY A 27 15.12 -1.64 -15.37
C GLY A 27 16.63 -1.92 -15.27
N ASP A 28 17.34 -1.15 -14.44
CA ASP A 28 18.77 -1.36 -14.13
C ASP A 28 19.02 -2.42 -13.03
N GLY A 29 17.94 -2.99 -12.48
CA GLY A 29 18.00 -4.01 -11.43
C GLY A 29 18.12 -3.46 -10.00
N TYR A 30 18.18 -2.15 -9.83
CA TYR A 30 18.25 -1.54 -8.50
C TYR A 30 16.88 -1.28 -7.93
N PRO A 31 16.67 -1.53 -6.61
CA PRO A 31 15.44 -1.16 -5.94
C PRO A 31 15.37 0.35 -5.72
N ARG A 32 14.22 0.94 -6.00
CA ARG A 32 13.94 2.34 -5.73
C ARG A 32 12.84 2.46 -4.70
N ILE A 33 13.06 3.27 -3.65
CA ILE A 33 12.13 3.46 -2.55
C ILE A 33 11.50 4.86 -2.66
N ARG A 34 10.19 4.96 -2.43
CA ARG A 34 9.47 6.23 -2.44
C ARG A 34 8.31 6.21 -1.46
N ALA A 35 8.00 7.37 -0.88
CA ALA A 35 6.84 7.54 -0.03
C ALA A 35 5.58 7.69 -0.88
N MET A 36 4.52 6.97 -0.51
CA MET A 36 3.22 6.99 -1.15
C MET A 36 2.14 7.38 -0.15
N LEU A 37 1.02 7.88 -0.63
CA LEU A 37 -0.14 8.10 0.22
C LEU A 37 -0.56 6.78 0.87
N ASN A 38 -0.75 6.80 2.18
CA ASN A 38 -1.25 5.64 2.92
C ASN A 38 -2.78 5.68 2.98
N LEU A 39 -3.43 5.01 2.05
CA LEU A 39 -4.90 5.01 1.95
C LEU A 39 -5.58 4.20 3.06
N ARG A 40 -4.83 3.44 3.86
CA ARG A 40 -5.33 2.83 5.08
C ARG A 40 -5.37 3.80 6.26
N ASN A 41 -4.71 4.96 6.19
CA ASN A 41 -4.73 5.94 7.27
C ASN A 41 -6.14 6.49 7.46
N ARG A 42 -6.79 6.09 8.55
CA ARG A 42 -8.20 6.40 8.80
C ARG A 42 -8.46 7.86 9.15
N ALA A 43 -7.43 8.58 9.62
CA ALA A 43 -7.54 10.01 9.91
C ALA A 43 -7.44 10.86 8.63
N GLN A 44 -6.54 10.49 7.72
CA GLN A 44 -6.36 11.19 6.44
C GLN A 44 -7.43 10.79 5.41
N TYR A 45 -7.86 9.53 5.42
CA TYR A 45 -8.80 8.96 4.46
C TYR A 45 -9.98 8.27 5.16
N PRO A 46 -10.82 9.01 5.91
CA PRO A 46 -11.94 8.41 6.64
C PRO A 46 -12.95 7.73 5.72
N ASP A 47 -13.12 8.24 4.50
CA ASP A 47 -14.06 7.66 3.53
C ASP A 47 -13.55 6.37 2.87
N HIS A 48 -12.27 6.02 3.09
CA HIS A 48 -11.66 4.80 2.55
C HIS A 48 -11.69 3.62 3.53
N VAL A 49 -12.10 3.83 4.78
CA VAL A 49 -12.10 2.77 5.81
C VAL A 49 -12.88 1.54 5.35
N HIS A 50 -14.01 1.73 4.67
CA HIS A 50 -14.85 0.64 4.17
C HIS A 50 -14.15 -0.26 3.13
N LEU A 51 -13.13 0.25 2.42
CA LEU A 51 -12.37 -0.51 1.43
C LEU A 51 -11.57 -1.66 2.05
N TYR A 52 -11.29 -1.54 3.34
CA TYR A 52 -10.44 -2.49 4.06
C TYR A 52 -11.22 -3.39 5.01
N GLU A 53 -12.54 -3.30 5.03
CA GLU A 53 -13.39 -4.21 5.79
C GLU A 53 -13.18 -5.65 5.28
N GLY A 54 -12.92 -6.58 6.20
CA GLY A 54 -12.62 -7.98 5.86
C GLY A 54 -11.19 -8.23 5.35
N HIS A 55 -10.30 -7.20 5.38
CA HIS A 55 -8.92 -7.28 4.89
C HIS A 55 -7.86 -7.15 6.00
N ASP A 56 -8.23 -7.39 7.25
CA ASP A 56 -7.26 -7.38 8.35
C ASP A 56 -6.37 -8.63 8.33
N ASP A 57 -6.93 -9.78 7.98
CA ASP A 57 -6.17 -11.05 7.97
C ASP A 57 -5.27 -11.18 6.76
N ASP A 58 -5.59 -10.56 5.63
CA ASP A 58 -4.82 -10.65 4.39
C ASP A 58 -3.90 -9.45 4.14
N PHE A 59 -3.97 -8.42 4.99
CA PHE A 59 -3.13 -7.22 4.92
C PHE A 59 -3.21 -6.48 3.57
N MET A 60 -4.31 -6.58 2.85
CA MET A 60 -4.47 -5.96 1.54
C MET A 60 -4.25 -4.44 1.58
N VAL A 61 -3.56 -3.90 0.56
CA VAL A 61 -3.27 -2.47 0.42
C VAL A 61 -3.58 -1.98 -0.99
N TYR A 62 -4.22 -0.81 -1.08
CA TYR A 62 -4.33 -0.04 -2.32
C TYR A 62 -3.29 1.07 -2.34
N ILE A 63 -2.71 1.32 -3.51
CA ILE A 63 -1.78 2.44 -3.77
C ILE A 63 -2.29 3.19 -5.00
N SER A 64 -2.37 4.52 -4.92
CA SER A 64 -2.64 5.36 -6.09
C SER A 64 -1.34 5.94 -6.65
N THR A 65 -1.23 6.03 -7.96
CA THR A 65 -0.07 6.62 -8.62
C THR A 65 -0.44 7.14 -10.01
N ASN A 66 0.47 7.92 -10.60
CA ASN A 66 0.33 8.39 -11.98
C ASN A 66 0.73 7.30 -12.96
N THR A 67 -0.06 7.09 -14.01
CA THR A 67 0.26 6.15 -15.10
C THR A 67 1.56 6.53 -15.80
N SER A 68 1.82 7.83 -15.95
CA SER A 68 3.04 8.37 -16.55
C SER A 68 4.30 8.19 -15.69
N SER A 69 4.16 7.74 -14.44
CA SER A 69 5.29 7.56 -13.55
C SER A 69 6.17 6.37 -13.95
N HIS A 70 7.46 6.44 -13.60
CA HIS A 70 8.37 5.30 -13.76
C HIS A 70 7.90 4.05 -13.01
N LYS A 71 7.25 4.24 -11.85
CA LYS A 71 6.68 3.15 -11.05
C LYS A 71 5.75 2.24 -11.83
N ARG A 72 4.85 2.82 -12.63
CA ARG A 72 3.89 2.07 -13.43
C ARG A 72 4.61 1.15 -14.43
N LYS A 73 5.61 1.70 -15.14
CA LYS A 73 6.40 0.93 -16.12
C LYS A 73 7.21 -0.17 -15.45
N ASP A 74 7.84 0.14 -14.32
CA ASP A 74 8.64 -0.82 -13.57
C ASP A 74 7.79 -1.98 -13.07
N ILE A 75 6.58 -1.70 -12.58
CA ILE A 75 5.65 -2.71 -12.06
C ILE A 75 5.06 -3.56 -13.20
N GLU A 76 4.80 -2.97 -14.37
CA GLU A 76 4.38 -3.75 -15.55
C GLU A 76 5.47 -4.74 -15.98
N ALA A 77 6.74 -4.32 -15.92
CA ALA A 77 7.88 -5.18 -16.27
C ALA A 77 8.19 -6.20 -15.17
N ASN A 78 8.01 -5.85 -13.89
CA ASN A 78 8.25 -6.71 -12.75
C ASN A 78 7.27 -6.34 -11.62
N PRO A 79 6.22 -7.14 -11.39
CA PRO A 79 5.19 -6.82 -10.42
C PRO A 79 5.62 -6.99 -8.96
N ARG A 80 6.80 -7.55 -8.71
CA ARG A 80 7.30 -7.76 -7.34
C ARG A 80 7.61 -6.44 -6.68
N ILE A 81 6.90 -6.14 -5.61
CA ILE A 81 7.09 -4.91 -4.83
C ILE A 81 7.21 -5.22 -3.34
N GLY A 82 7.77 -4.26 -2.61
CA GLY A 82 7.74 -4.24 -1.17
C GLY A 82 7.03 -2.99 -0.67
N LEU A 83 6.32 -3.11 0.44
CA LEU A 83 5.74 -2.01 1.18
C LEU A 83 6.28 -1.99 2.60
N TYR A 84 6.45 -0.80 3.15
CA TYR A 84 6.93 -0.62 4.52
C TYR A 84 6.14 0.47 5.22
N PHE A 85 5.56 0.10 6.36
CA PHE A 85 4.91 1.01 7.30
C PHE A 85 5.78 1.08 8.55
N CYS A 86 6.01 2.26 9.10
CA CYS A 86 6.84 2.36 10.30
C CYS A 86 6.43 3.49 11.22
N ARG A 87 6.77 3.31 12.47
CA ARG A 87 6.75 4.31 13.53
C ARG A 87 8.08 4.22 14.27
N PRO A 88 9.11 4.92 13.75
CA PRO A 88 10.49 4.76 14.26
C PRO A 88 10.64 5.07 15.76
N ALA A 89 9.89 6.04 16.27
CA ALA A 89 9.94 6.40 17.69
C ALA A 89 9.54 5.25 18.62
N GLU A 90 8.77 4.29 18.13
CA GLU A 90 8.32 3.12 18.87
C GLU A 90 9.09 1.85 18.46
N PHE A 91 10.13 1.98 17.64
CA PHE A 91 10.87 0.84 17.08
C PHE A 91 9.91 -0.19 16.46
N PHE A 92 8.96 0.32 15.69
CA PHE A 92 7.94 -0.51 15.05
C PHE A 92 7.96 -0.32 13.54
N GLY A 93 8.12 -1.42 12.81
CA GLY A 93 8.08 -1.45 11.36
C GLY A 93 7.45 -2.73 10.84
N VAL A 94 6.62 -2.60 9.81
CA VAL A 94 5.95 -3.70 9.13
C VAL A 94 6.35 -3.68 7.67
N SER A 95 7.05 -4.72 7.25
CA SER A 95 7.47 -4.95 5.87
C SER A 95 6.62 -6.04 5.25
N MET A 96 6.16 -5.82 4.04
CA MET A 96 5.42 -6.82 3.28
C MET A 96 5.87 -6.86 1.84
N VAL A 97 5.81 -8.02 1.23
CA VAL A 97 6.21 -8.23 -0.18
C VAL A 97 5.13 -9.02 -0.91
N GLY A 98 5.04 -8.80 -2.21
CA GLY A 98 4.12 -9.53 -3.06
C GLY A 98 4.13 -8.98 -4.48
N ASP A 99 3.23 -9.49 -5.30
CA ASP A 99 3.06 -9.06 -6.68
C ASP A 99 1.95 -8.01 -6.75
N ALA A 100 2.30 -6.81 -7.22
CA ALA A 100 1.32 -5.75 -7.41
C ALA A 100 0.40 -6.08 -8.57
N GLU A 101 -0.90 -5.89 -8.35
CA GLU A 101 -1.91 -5.97 -9.38
C GLU A 101 -2.28 -4.55 -9.82
N ILE A 102 -2.29 -4.31 -11.14
CA ILE A 102 -2.81 -3.06 -11.69
C ILE A 102 -4.32 -3.23 -11.82
N VAL A 103 -5.07 -2.42 -11.07
CA VAL A 103 -6.53 -2.51 -11.03
C VAL A 103 -7.11 -1.85 -12.28
N GLU A 104 -7.83 -2.63 -13.09
CA GLU A 104 -8.51 -2.15 -14.30
C GLU A 104 -10.01 -1.90 -14.06
N ASP A 105 -10.57 -2.43 -13.00
CA ASP A 105 -11.99 -2.31 -12.67
C ASP A 105 -12.38 -0.87 -12.33
N ALA A 106 -13.28 -0.29 -13.12
CA ALA A 106 -13.73 1.09 -12.97
C ALA A 106 -14.40 1.36 -11.61
N ALA A 107 -15.16 0.41 -11.10
CA ALA A 107 -15.85 0.57 -9.81
C ALA A 107 -14.86 0.64 -8.65
N THR A 108 -13.83 -0.19 -8.67
CA THR A 108 -12.75 -0.17 -7.67
C THR A 108 -11.95 1.13 -7.76
N LYS A 109 -11.58 1.56 -8.97
CA LYS A 109 -10.86 2.82 -9.18
C LYS A 109 -11.66 4.01 -8.67
N GLU A 110 -12.96 4.04 -8.89
CA GLU A 110 -13.84 5.08 -8.35
C GLU A 110 -13.88 5.04 -6.81
N ALA A 111 -13.99 3.85 -6.22
CA ALA A 111 -14.02 3.69 -4.77
C ALA A 111 -12.72 4.14 -4.08
N VAL A 112 -11.58 3.98 -4.75
CA VAL A 112 -10.26 4.39 -4.22
C VAL A 112 -10.00 5.88 -4.43
N TRP A 113 -10.70 6.54 -5.36
CA TRP A 113 -10.52 7.98 -5.62
C TRP A 113 -10.72 8.80 -4.36
N GLY A 114 -9.80 9.73 -4.08
CA GLY A 114 -9.86 10.62 -2.93
C GLY A 114 -10.34 12.02 -3.27
N ASP A 115 -10.95 12.69 -2.32
CA ASP A 115 -11.38 14.09 -2.47
C ASP A 115 -10.18 14.99 -2.75
N GLY A 116 -10.33 15.88 -3.72
CA GLY A 116 -9.28 16.82 -4.11
C GLY A 116 -8.23 16.24 -5.05
N TRP A 117 -8.34 15.00 -5.44
CA TRP A 117 -7.35 14.35 -6.32
C TRP A 117 -7.38 14.83 -7.76
N GLU A 118 -8.38 15.58 -8.18
CA GLU A 118 -8.44 16.24 -9.49
C GLU A 118 -7.20 17.11 -9.74
N GLN A 119 -6.57 17.65 -8.71
CA GLN A 119 -5.33 18.41 -8.84
C GLN A 119 -4.13 17.54 -9.25
N TYR A 120 -4.14 16.24 -8.93
CA TYR A 120 -3.09 15.29 -9.31
C TYR A 120 -3.32 14.64 -10.66
N TYR A 121 -4.56 14.65 -11.14
CA TYR A 121 -5.00 14.00 -12.37
C TYR A 121 -5.85 15.00 -13.20
N PRO A 122 -5.21 16.05 -13.75
CA PRO A 122 -5.96 17.18 -14.32
C PRO A 122 -6.53 16.93 -15.73
N THR A 123 -6.27 15.80 -16.37
CA THR A 123 -6.76 15.54 -17.74
C THR A 123 -8.27 15.46 -17.76
N THR A 124 -8.89 14.66 -16.91
CA THR A 124 -10.35 14.65 -16.71
C THR A 124 -10.77 15.15 -15.34
N GLY A 125 -9.87 15.06 -14.35
CA GLY A 125 -10.17 15.39 -12.96
C GLY A 125 -11.12 14.42 -12.28
N ARG A 126 -11.22 13.20 -12.80
CA ARG A 126 -12.17 12.16 -12.33
C ARG A 126 -11.48 10.78 -12.30
N PRO A 127 -12.13 9.78 -11.67
CA PRO A 127 -11.59 8.41 -11.59
C PRO A 127 -11.30 7.74 -12.94
N ASP A 128 -11.83 8.25 -14.05
CA ASP A 128 -11.53 7.79 -15.41
C ASP A 128 -10.32 8.46 -16.05
N ASP A 129 -9.61 9.32 -15.30
CA ASP A 129 -8.44 10.01 -15.82
C ASP A 129 -7.38 8.99 -16.31
N PRO A 130 -6.86 9.16 -17.54
CA PRO A 130 -5.90 8.20 -18.10
C PRO A 130 -4.58 8.14 -17.33
N ASP A 131 -4.23 9.17 -16.56
CA ASP A 131 -3.02 9.18 -15.73
C ASP A 131 -3.25 8.58 -14.34
N TYR A 132 -4.49 8.25 -13.98
CA TYR A 132 -4.81 7.65 -12.68
C TYR A 132 -4.65 6.13 -12.71
N THR A 133 -3.74 5.62 -11.91
CA THR A 133 -3.49 4.18 -11.72
C THR A 133 -3.72 3.79 -10.27
N VAL A 134 -4.40 2.69 -10.07
CA VAL A 134 -4.55 2.03 -8.76
C VAL A 134 -3.82 0.71 -8.80
N LEU A 135 -2.97 0.50 -7.79
CA LEU A 135 -2.32 -0.78 -7.53
C LEU A 135 -3.00 -1.44 -6.34
N ARG A 136 -3.09 -2.76 -6.37
CA ARG A 136 -3.55 -3.57 -5.24
C ARG A 136 -2.49 -4.59 -4.91
N LEU A 137 -2.13 -4.69 -3.64
CA LEU A 137 -1.24 -5.71 -3.14
C LEU A 137 -1.97 -6.58 -2.13
N PHE A 138 -1.98 -7.87 -2.40
CA PHE A 138 -2.20 -8.89 -1.39
C PHE A 138 -0.83 -9.47 -1.04
N PRO A 139 -0.25 -9.16 0.11
CA PRO A 139 1.11 -9.61 0.41
C PRO A 139 1.20 -11.11 0.57
N LYS A 140 2.38 -11.67 0.25
CA LYS A 140 2.70 -13.10 0.42
C LYS A 140 3.19 -13.38 1.82
N ASN A 141 3.88 -12.43 2.43
CA ASN A 141 4.26 -12.47 3.84
C ASN A 141 4.29 -11.06 4.43
N VAL A 142 4.24 -11.02 5.74
CA VAL A 142 4.39 -9.81 6.54
C VAL A 142 5.42 -10.11 7.61
N ARG A 143 6.44 -9.29 7.70
CA ARG A 143 7.48 -9.42 8.72
C ARG A 143 7.90 -8.04 9.21
N GLY A 144 8.56 -8.02 10.35
CA GLY A 144 9.01 -6.75 10.83
C GLY A 144 9.66 -6.80 12.19
N TRP A 145 9.60 -5.65 12.81
CA TRP A 145 10.22 -5.36 14.07
C TRP A 145 9.20 -4.68 14.97
N TYR A 146 9.00 -5.22 16.16
CA TYR A 146 8.14 -4.64 17.18
C TYR A 146 8.94 -4.51 18.47
N HIS A 147 9.29 -3.28 18.85
CA HIS A 147 10.23 -2.99 19.95
C HIS A 147 11.54 -3.77 19.75
N SER A 148 11.85 -4.72 20.63
CA SER A 148 13.09 -5.52 20.56
C SER A 148 12.89 -6.91 19.91
N ARG A 149 11.73 -7.17 19.31
CA ARG A 149 11.37 -8.47 18.75
C ARG A 149 11.16 -8.39 17.25
N THR A 150 11.67 -9.40 16.54
CA THR A 150 11.31 -9.63 15.14
C THR A 150 10.10 -10.55 15.06
N PHE A 151 9.34 -10.43 13.97
CA PHE A 151 8.19 -11.32 13.71
C PHE A 151 8.04 -11.58 12.22
N GLU A 152 7.33 -12.64 11.90
CA GLU A 152 6.95 -13.00 10.54
C GLU A 152 5.62 -13.74 10.53
N PHE A 153 4.72 -13.33 9.64
CA PHE A 153 3.47 -14.02 9.34
C PHE A 153 3.51 -14.51 7.90
N ALA A 154 3.39 -15.81 7.69
CA ALA A 154 3.15 -16.37 6.37
C ALA A 154 1.66 -16.25 6.05
N LEU A 155 1.34 -15.71 4.87
CA LEU A 155 -0.03 -15.57 4.42
C LEU A 155 -0.31 -16.63 3.36
N ASP A 156 -1.30 -17.47 3.62
CA ASP A 156 -1.71 -18.53 2.68
C ASP A 156 -2.40 -17.89 1.46
N ARG A 157 -1.82 -18.14 0.27
CA ARG A 157 -2.38 -17.68 -1.01
C ARG A 157 -2.10 -18.67 -2.12
#